data_d63f80f80520712dbfc66d50507b9cc2
#
_entry.id   d63f80f80520712dbfc66d50507b9cc2
#
_cell.length_a   1.000
_cell.length_b   1.000
_cell.length_c   1.000
_cell.angle_alpha   90.00
_cell.angle_beta   90.00
_cell.angle_gamma   90.00
#
_symmetry.space_group_name_H-M   'P 1'
#
loop_
_entity.id
_entity.type
_entity.pdbx_description
1 polymer ?
#
loop_
_entity_poly.entity_id
_entity_poly.type
_entity_poly.pdbx_seq_one_letter_code
_entity_poly.pdbx_strand_id
1 'polypeptide(L)'
;MFPLNSKNETKTMNFIVENEKIEIQYIPGNGAWTYQLIIPNTKNIRGKWGDLKVSGKIDNFEIKNKNLGPMKNADKKMALNSEIRKAIGKSGGEYVNVTLYLENQNV
;
A
#
# COMPACT_ATOMS: atom_id res chain seq x y z
N MET A 1 -13.24 -25.33 18.12
CA MET A 1 -13.36 -25.01 17.76
C MET A 1 -13.17 -24.77 17.18
N PHE A 2 -12.86 -24.58 17.20
CA PHE A 2 -12.78 -24.16 16.82
C PHE A 2 -13.10 -23.75 16.09
N PRO A 3 -13.49 -23.62 15.92
CA PRO A 3 -13.77 -23.23 15.13
C PRO A 3 -13.62 -22.36 14.64
N LEU A 4 -13.56 -21.90 14.98
CA LEU A 4 -13.46 -21.02 14.67
C LEU A 4 -12.80 -20.63 13.90
N ASN A 5 -12.38 -20.46 13.93
CA ASN A 5 -11.66 -20.11 13.28
C ASN A 5 -11.66 -20.29 11.99
N SER A 6 -11.92 -20.84 11.84
CA SER A 6 -11.81 -21.19 10.58
C SER A 6 -12.45 -20.26 9.74
N LYS A 7 -13.55 -19.86 10.00
CA LYS A 7 -14.16 -18.97 9.24
C LYS A 7 -13.36 -17.87 9.01
N ASN A 8 -12.58 -17.59 9.82
CA ASN A 8 -11.86 -16.50 9.63
C ASN A 8 -11.00 -16.63 8.56
N GLU A 9 -10.58 -17.71 8.33
CA GLU A 9 -9.71 -17.87 7.32
C GLU A 9 -10.31 -17.60 6.09
N THR A 10 -11.51 -17.73 6.02
CA THR A 10 -12.04 -17.48 4.74
C THR A 10 -11.87 -16.10 4.45
N LYS A 11 -11.65 -15.28 5.39
CA LYS A 11 -11.44 -13.98 5.11
C LYS A 11 -10.08 -13.72 5.07
N THR A 12 -9.28 -14.56 4.62
CA THR A 12 -7.89 -14.34 4.51
C THR A 12 -7.59 -13.13 3.76
N MET A 13 -6.80 -12.30 4.29
CA MET A 13 -6.39 -11.13 3.61
C MET A 13 -5.26 -11.47 2.69
N ASN A 14 -5.26 -10.89 1.53
CA ASN A 14 -4.18 -11.09 0.57
C ASN A 14 -3.14 -10.04 0.82
N PHE A 15 -2.25 -10.28 1.76
CA PHE A 15 -1.22 -9.32 2.06
C PHE A 15 -0.23 -9.17 0.94
N ILE A 16 0.09 -7.96 0.60
CA ILE A 16 1.12 -7.64 -0.36
C ILE A 16 2.41 -7.48 0.40
N VAL A 17 2.37 -6.73 1.49
CA VAL A 17 3.52 -6.55 2.37
C VAL A 17 3.02 -6.58 3.79
N GLU A 18 3.81 -7.13 4.68
CA GLU A 18 3.48 -7.17 6.08
C GLU A 18 4.61 -6.59 6.89
N ASN A 19 4.36 -5.48 7.52
CA ASN A 19 5.31 -4.82 8.41
C ASN A 19 6.70 -4.67 7.81
N GLU A 20 6.75 -4.24 6.57
CA GLU A 20 8.02 -4.02 5.90
C GLU A 20 8.46 -2.58 5.96
N LYS A 21 9.77 -2.36 6.09
CA LYS A 21 10.30 -1.04 6.13
C LYS A 21 10.54 -0.58 4.71
N ILE A 22 9.93 0.53 4.33
CA ILE A 22 10.06 1.05 2.97
C ILE A 22 10.45 2.51 3.05
N GLU A 23 11.40 2.91 2.22
CA GLU A 23 11.86 4.29 2.21
C GLU A 23 10.93 5.19 1.44
N ILE A 24 10.64 6.36 1.96
CA ILE A 24 9.84 7.34 1.26
C ILE A 24 10.70 7.99 0.19
N GLN A 25 10.27 7.90 -1.05
CA GLN A 25 10.99 8.48 -2.16
C GLN A 25 10.53 9.92 -2.36
N TYR A 26 11.46 10.83 -2.60
CA TYR A 26 11.14 12.22 -2.84
C TYR A 26 11.59 12.56 -4.24
N ILE A 27 10.65 12.92 -5.11
CA ILE A 27 10.93 13.27 -6.50
C ILE A 27 10.35 14.64 -6.73
N PRO A 28 11.15 15.69 -6.60
CA PRO A 28 10.67 17.05 -6.68
C PRO A 28 9.96 17.36 -8.00
N GLY A 29 8.90 18.13 -7.90
CA GLY A 29 8.18 18.56 -9.10
C GLY A 29 7.31 17.50 -9.73
N ASN A 30 7.00 16.42 -8.99
CA ASN A 30 6.25 15.34 -9.57
C ASN A 30 4.79 15.34 -9.12
N GLY A 31 4.26 16.48 -8.77
CA GLY A 31 2.85 16.62 -8.41
C GLY A 31 2.47 15.72 -7.25
N ALA A 32 1.37 15.01 -7.39
CA ALA A 32 0.90 14.12 -6.35
C ALA A 32 1.88 13.00 -6.07
N TRP A 33 2.81 12.75 -6.98
CA TRP A 33 3.78 11.68 -6.83
C TRP A 33 5.15 12.18 -6.34
N THR A 34 5.21 13.40 -5.84
CA THR A 34 6.45 13.96 -5.32
C THR A 34 6.95 13.12 -4.16
N TYR A 35 6.05 12.66 -3.28
CA TYR A 35 6.41 11.77 -2.20
C TYR A 35 5.69 10.46 -2.44
N GLN A 36 6.44 9.38 -2.51
CA GLN A 36 5.82 8.12 -2.85
C GLN A 36 6.51 6.92 -2.23
N LEU A 37 5.81 5.82 -2.12
CA LEU A 37 6.38 4.57 -1.69
C LEU A 37 6.31 3.61 -2.87
N ILE A 38 7.38 2.88 -3.11
CA ILE A 38 7.35 1.82 -4.12
C ILE A 38 6.97 0.55 -3.35
N ILE A 39 5.83 -0.01 -3.67
CA ILE A 39 5.30 -1.14 -2.91
C ILE A 39 5.82 -2.45 -3.51
N PRO A 40 6.59 -3.21 -2.77
CA PRO A 40 7.15 -4.43 -3.32
C PRO A 40 6.08 -5.46 -3.62
N ASN A 41 6.42 -6.40 -4.45
CA ASN A 41 5.54 -7.51 -4.80
C ASN A 41 4.29 -7.13 -5.58
N THR A 42 4.28 -5.97 -6.23
CA THR A 42 3.10 -5.53 -6.96
C THR A 42 3.29 -5.53 -8.47
N LYS A 43 4.52 -5.77 -8.92
CA LYS A 43 4.80 -5.68 -10.34
C LYS A 43 3.85 -6.51 -11.20
N ASN A 44 3.56 -7.72 -10.78
CA ASN A 44 2.73 -8.60 -11.58
C ASN A 44 1.29 -8.67 -11.15
N ILE A 45 0.86 -7.84 -10.25
CA ILE A 45 -0.53 -7.86 -9.81
C ILE A 45 -1.33 -6.93 -10.72
N ARG A 46 -2.45 -7.42 -11.25
CA ARG A 46 -3.27 -6.60 -12.08
C ARG A 46 -4.55 -6.29 -11.40
N GLY A 47 -4.94 -5.05 -11.39
CA GLY A 47 -6.20 -4.65 -10.83
C GLY A 47 -7.27 -4.63 -11.90
N LYS A 48 -8.51 -4.47 -11.49
CA LYS A 48 -9.58 -4.40 -12.39
C LYS A 48 -9.56 -3.07 -13.06
N TRP A 49 -9.70 -3.00 -14.32
CA TRP A 49 -9.69 -1.75 -15.07
C TRP A 49 -8.39 -0.96 -14.83
N GLY A 50 -7.33 -1.63 -14.52
CA GLY A 50 -6.07 -0.94 -14.29
C GLY A 50 -5.90 -0.41 -12.89
N ASP A 51 -6.90 -0.50 -12.03
CA ASP A 51 -6.78 -0.02 -10.68
C ASP A 51 -6.39 -1.14 -9.74
N LEU A 52 -5.55 -0.87 -8.82
CA LEU A 52 -5.23 -1.81 -7.78
C LEU A 52 -5.44 -1.12 -6.45
N LYS A 53 -6.46 -1.50 -5.73
CA LYS A 53 -6.77 -0.87 -4.46
C LYS A 53 -6.24 -1.67 -3.30
N VAL A 54 -5.66 -0.98 -2.35
CA VAL A 54 -5.10 -1.61 -1.17
C VAL A 54 -5.57 -0.92 0.09
N SER A 55 -5.54 -1.64 1.18
CA SER A 55 -5.82 -1.09 2.49
C SER A 55 -4.79 -1.62 3.47
N GLY A 56 -4.64 -0.99 4.59
CA GLY A 56 -3.69 -1.41 5.61
C GLY A 56 -3.20 -0.24 6.43
N LYS A 57 -1.91 -0.19 6.69
CA LYS A 57 -1.33 0.87 7.51
C LYS A 57 0.04 1.27 7.05
N ILE A 58 0.34 2.54 7.22
CA ILE A 58 1.67 3.07 7.05
C ILE A 58 2.01 3.64 8.42
N ASP A 59 2.94 3.04 9.12
CA ASP A 59 3.20 3.32 10.53
C ASP A 59 1.86 3.14 11.26
N ASN A 60 1.33 4.19 11.85
CA ASN A 60 0.05 4.10 12.53
C ASN A 60 -1.11 4.69 11.74
N PHE A 61 -0.85 5.13 10.53
CA PHE A 61 -1.90 5.76 9.74
C PHE A 61 -2.64 4.72 8.93
N GLU A 62 -3.94 4.68 9.08
CA GLU A 62 -4.75 3.69 8.38
C GLU A 62 -5.00 4.09 6.94
N ILE A 63 -4.82 3.15 6.01
CA ILE A 63 -5.05 3.36 4.59
C ILE A 63 -6.26 2.53 4.20
N LYS A 64 -7.21 3.15 3.49
CA LYS A 64 -8.38 2.44 3.01
C LYS A 64 -8.60 2.66 1.54
N ASN A 65 -8.77 1.59 0.81
CA ASN A 65 -9.10 1.65 -0.61
C ASN A 65 -8.26 2.63 -1.42
N LYS A 66 -6.97 2.62 -1.18
CA LYS A 66 -6.13 3.54 -1.90
C LYS A 66 -5.60 2.90 -3.16
N ASN A 67 -5.68 3.63 -4.27
CA ASN A 67 -5.19 3.13 -5.53
C ASN A 67 -3.68 3.24 -5.60
N LEU A 68 -3.05 2.23 -6.16
CA LEU A 68 -1.63 2.29 -6.44
C LEU A 68 -1.45 2.74 -7.89
N GLY A 69 -0.46 3.56 -8.11
CA GLY A 69 -0.15 4.04 -9.45
C GLY A 69 0.60 2.98 -10.23
N PRO A 70 0.25 2.77 -11.48
CA PRO A 70 0.94 1.76 -12.26
C PRO A 70 2.34 2.19 -12.66
N MET A 71 3.20 1.22 -12.81
CA MET A 71 4.54 1.45 -13.29
C MET A 71 4.81 0.42 -14.35
N LYS A 72 5.46 0.83 -15.42
CA LYS A 72 5.72 -0.07 -16.50
C LYS A 72 6.81 -1.04 -16.09
N ASN A 73 6.52 -2.32 -16.12
CA ASN A 73 7.50 -3.35 -15.79
C ASN A 73 8.18 -3.16 -14.45
N ALA A 74 7.45 -2.66 -13.49
CA ALA A 74 8.04 -2.43 -12.18
C ALA A 74 6.95 -2.47 -11.12
N ASP A 75 7.37 -2.48 -9.86
CA ASP A 75 6.41 -2.46 -8.77
C ASP A 75 5.64 -1.15 -8.78
N LYS A 76 4.43 -1.20 -8.31
CA LYS A 76 3.54 -0.05 -8.31
C LYS A 76 3.88 0.90 -7.17
N LYS A 77 3.39 2.11 -7.28
CA LYS A 77 3.72 3.14 -6.31
C LYS A 77 2.49 3.68 -5.61
N MET A 78 2.67 4.16 -4.40
CA MET A 78 1.60 4.79 -3.64
C MET A 78 1.99 6.24 -3.37
N ALA A 79 1.11 7.17 -3.68
CA ALA A 79 1.37 8.58 -3.41
C ALA A 79 1.16 8.86 -1.94
N LEU A 80 2.01 9.69 -1.35
CA LEU A 80 1.86 10.11 0.04
C LEU A 80 1.50 11.59 0.04
N ASN A 81 0.24 11.89 0.25
CA ASN A 81 -0.20 13.27 0.26
C ASN A 81 0.18 13.93 1.59
N SER A 82 -0.10 15.21 1.72
CA SER A 82 0.32 15.93 2.91
C SER A 82 -0.38 15.44 4.17
N GLU A 83 -1.61 14.97 4.05
CA GLU A 83 -2.31 14.45 5.21
C GLU A 83 -1.59 13.22 5.75
N ILE A 84 -1.20 12.31 4.89
CA ILE A 84 -0.48 11.12 5.31
C ILE A 84 0.86 11.50 5.90
N ARG A 85 1.60 12.38 5.22
CA ARG A 85 2.92 12.78 5.70
C ARG A 85 2.86 13.45 7.07
N LYS A 86 1.83 14.26 7.29
CA LYS A 86 1.70 14.90 8.58
C LYS A 86 1.34 13.88 9.64
N ALA A 87 0.47 12.94 9.32
CA ALA A 87 0.03 11.95 10.28
C ALA A 87 1.17 11.04 10.72
N ILE A 88 2.07 10.69 9.82
CA ILE A 88 3.17 9.81 10.17
C ILE A 88 4.41 10.58 10.62
N GLY A 89 4.44 11.88 10.37
CA GLY A 89 5.57 12.72 10.81
C GLY A 89 6.87 12.42 10.10
N LYS A 90 6.81 11.99 8.85
CA LYS A 90 8.01 11.60 8.12
C LYS A 90 8.01 12.17 6.71
N SER A 91 9.16 12.24 6.12
CA SER A 91 9.32 12.82 4.81
C SER A 91 10.33 12.01 3.99
N GLY A 92 10.72 12.55 2.85
CA GLY A 92 11.60 11.85 1.92
C GLY A 92 12.88 11.37 2.57
N GLY A 93 13.30 10.18 2.26
CA GLY A 93 14.50 9.58 2.81
C GLY A 93 14.27 8.83 4.11
N GLU A 94 13.12 9.02 4.74
CA GLU A 94 12.85 8.31 5.99
C GLU A 94 12.11 7.00 5.69
N TYR A 95 12.17 6.07 6.61
CA TYR A 95 11.54 4.78 6.41
C TYR A 95 10.26 4.65 7.21
N VAL A 96 9.29 3.96 6.65
CA VAL A 96 8.02 3.70 7.33
C VAL A 96 7.77 2.20 7.33
N ASN A 97 6.99 1.74 8.30
CA ASN A 97 6.59 0.35 8.33
C ASN A 97 5.26 0.25 7.60
N VAL A 98 5.20 -0.65 6.64
CA VAL A 98 4.05 -0.75 5.76
C VAL A 98 3.44 -2.13 5.82
N THR A 99 2.13 -2.18 6.00
CA THR A 99 1.37 -3.41 5.90
C THR A 99 0.20 -3.12 4.99
N LEU A 100 0.13 -3.79 3.86
CA LEU A 100 -0.93 -3.56 2.90
C LEU A 100 -1.49 -4.88 2.41
N TYR A 101 -2.79 -4.91 2.16
CA TYR A 101 -3.41 -6.07 1.58
C TYR A 101 -4.33 -5.63 0.46
N LEU A 102 -4.63 -6.54 -0.43
CA LEU A 102 -5.48 -6.22 -1.55
C LEU A 102 -6.91 -6.13 -1.08
N GLU A 103 -7.61 -5.12 -1.58
CA GLU A 103 -9.00 -5.03 -1.30
C GLU A 103 -9.72 -6.04 -2.18
N ASN A 104 -10.97 -6.24 -1.90
CA ASN A 104 -11.72 -7.22 -2.57
C ASN A 104 -11.65 -7.11 -4.04
N GLN A 105 -11.03 -8.03 -4.67
CA GLN A 105 -10.89 -7.96 -6.07
C GLN A 105 -11.81 -8.87 -6.76
N ASN A 106 -12.44 -9.74 -6.08
CA ASN A 106 -13.15 -10.64 -6.76
C ASN A 106 -14.48 -10.35 -6.83
N VAL A 107 -15.01 -9.65 -6.80
CA VAL A 107 -16.31 -9.49 -6.86
C VAL A 107 -16.91 -9.41 -7.88
#